data_797ba0a05397a5e7f09eec4fd4cdc86c
#
_entry.id   797ba0a05397a5e7f09eec4fd4cdc86c
#
_cell.length_a   1.000
_cell.length_b   1.000
_cell.length_c   1.000
_cell.angle_alpha   90.00
_cell.angle_beta   90.00
_cell.angle_gamma   90.00
#
_symmetry.space_group_name_H-M   'P 1'
#
loop_
_entity.id
_entity.type
_entity.pdbx_description
1 polymer ?
#
loop_
_entity_poly.entity_id
_entity_poly.type
_entity_poly.pdbx_seq_one_letter_code
_entity_poly.pdbx_strand_id
1 'polypeptide(L)'
;MDERRIAHIVEQVVAKLASEGGPSGPAVLRHPRGAGHVEGGGLGVHPTIDAAVAAAKRAFDGIQQASLADRARYIQALRDTTRADLETIARMAVEESGLGRFADKIAKNRLVADKTPGIEILQTTAWTGDDGMTLVEWAPYGVIGSITPCTNPTETILNNGIGMLAAGNAVVFNTHPSAKRVSAYFIDRLNRAIRAAGGPDTVFNCVAEPTIESAQALMKHPGIRLIVVTGGGAVVKAAMTCGKRAIAAGPGNPPVVVDETADIAKAARDLVFGASLDNNIICIVEKEVIAVADIADRLKKEMKANHAVEVTGQDLKRLEKLLITPDDHVNRDFIGKDAALILREAGIRVPDDTKLAFAEVDEKHPFVQHEMLLPVLGFVRVPDADAGIAAALRCEHGYGHTAVIHSNNVNVLAKFARTMNTSITVKNAPSAAGTGLGGEGYTSWTIASPTGEGMTSAVNFARSRRCVLKDAFRIV
;
A
#
# COMPACT_ATOMS: atom_id res chain seq x y z
N MET A 1 -24.99 12.56 17.13
CA MET A 1 -24.77 13.48 16.00
C MET A 1 -25.88 13.25 14.99
N ASP A 2 -26.58 14.31 14.59
CA ASP A 2 -27.77 14.24 13.75
C ASP A 2 -27.40 13.73 12.34
N GLU A 3 -28.15 12.77 11.79
CA GLU A 3 -27.93 12.19 10.45
C GLU A 3 -27.88 13.25 9.35
N ARG A 4 -28.63 14.34 9.52
CA ARG A 4 -28.59 15.49 8.59
C ARG A 4 -27.25 16.21 8.58
N ARG A 5 -26.56 16.23 9.70
CA ARG A 5 -25.23 16.86 9.83
C ARG A 5 -24.15 15.99 9.20
N ILE A 6 -24.30 14.68 9.28
CA ILE A 6 -23.41 13.71 8.61
C ILE A 6 -23.62 13.77 7.09
N ALA A 7 -24.87 13.80 6.62
CA ALA A 7 -25.18 13.97 5.20
C ALA A 7 -24.61 15.28 4.62
N HIS A 8 -24.71 16.37 5.37
CA HIS A 8 -24.17 17.67 4.92
C HIS A 8 -22.64 17.71 4.89
N ILE A 9 -21.94 17.05 5.82
CA ILE A 9 -20.48 16.91 5.80
C ILE A 9 -20.05 16.03 4.61
N VAL A 10 -20.77 14.97 4.32
CA VAL A 10 -20.52 14.12 3.15
C VAL A 10 -20.75 14.88 1.84
N GLU A 11 -21.82 15.70 1.75
CA GLU A 11 -22.06 16.58 0.59
C GLU A 11 -20.97 17.63 0.43
N GLN A 12 -20.51 18.24 1.49
CA GLN A 12 -19.42 19.23 1.43
C GLN A 12 -18.09 18.63 1.01
N VAL A 13 -17.76 17.42 1.48
CA VAL A 13 -16.57 16.68 1.06
C VAL A 13 -16.66 16.25 -0.40
N VAL A 14 -17.84 15.80 -0.85
CA VAL A 14 -18.10 15.42 -2.24
C VAL A 14 -18.04 16.65 -3.16
N ALA A 15 -18.64 17.78 -2.75
CA ALA A 15 -18.58 19.03 -3.51
C ALA A 15 -17.16 19.59 -3.59
N LYS A 16 -16.37 19.49 -2.52
CA LYS A 16 -14.98 19.92 -2.49
C LYS A 16 -14.08 19.06 -3.38
N LEU A 17 -14.32 17.73 -3.41
CA LEU A 17 -13.62 16.81 -4.30
C LEU A 17 -14.03 16.98 -5.78
N ALA A 18 -15.28 17.38 -6.05
CA ALA A 18 -15.77 17.68 -7.40
C ALA A 18 -15.28 19.05 -7.92
N SER A 19 -15.12 20.04 -7.05
CA SER A 19 -14.60 21.38 -7.42
C SER A 19 -13.07 21.40 -7.61
N GLU A 20 -12.35 20.42 -7.06
CA GLU A 20 -10.90 20.23 -7.27
C GLU A 20 -10.58 19.50 -8.60
N GLY A 21 -11.59 19.09 -9.37
CA GLY A 21 -11.50 18.49 -10.69
C GLY A 21 -11.75 19.48 -11.84
N GLY A 22 -11.10 20.65 -11.86
CA GLY A 22 -11.21 21.62 -12.96
C GLY A 22 -10.04 21.55 -13.94
N PRO A 23 -10.18 22.14 -15.14
CA PRO A 23 -9.67 21.60 -16.38
C PRO A 23 -8.39 22.24 -16.91
N SER A 24 -7.88 21.60 -17.97
CA SER A 24 -6.85 22.05 -18.93
C SER A 24 -5.40 21.92 -18.49
N GLY A 25 -4.85 20.71 -18.69
CA GLY A 25 -3.42 20.50 -18.91
C GLY A 25 -3.05 20.72 -20.39
N PRO A 26 -1.77 21.02 -20.69
CA PRO A 26 -1.27 21.23 -22.05
C PRO A 26 -1.24 19.94 -22.86
N ALA A 27 -1.20 20.11 -24.17
CA ALA A 27 -1.33 19.13 -25.24
C ALA A 27 -0.72 17.75 -24.96
N VAL A 28 -1.59 16.75 -24.92
CA VAL A 28 -1.23 15.32 -24.93
C VAL A 28 -0.49 14.99 -26.23
N LEU A 29 0.79 14.67 -26.12
CA LEU A 29 1.53 13.99 -27.17
C LEU A 29 0.84 12.66 -27.47
N ARG A 30 0.28 12.54 -28.67
CA ARG A 30 -0.30 11.29 -29.19
C ARG A 30 0.83 10.28 -29.39
N HIS A 31 0.92 9.28 -28.50
CA HIS A 31 1.75 8.11 -28.71
C HIS A 31 1.00 7.02 -29.49
N PRO A 32 1.72 6.19 -30.26
CA PRO A 32 1.12 5.22 -31.17
C PRO A 32 0.38 4.13 -30.39
N ARG A 33 -0.77 3.74 -30.92
CA ARG A 33 -1.58 2.62 -30.43
C ARG A 33 -0.78 1.32 -30.58
N GLY A 34 -0.30 0.77 -29.45
CA GLY A 34 0.34 -0.53 -29.39
C GLY A 34 -0.31 -1.40 -28.33
N ALA A 35 -0.87 -2.51 -28.75
CA ALA A 35 -1.24 -3.75 -28.08
C ALA A 35 -1.90 -3.64 -26.69
N GLY A 36 -3.18 -4.03 -26.60
CA GLY A 36 -3.89 -4.30 -25.35
C GLY A 36 -5.26 -3.64 -25.18
N HIS A 37 -6.02 -3.44 -26.26
CA HIS A 37 -7.45 -3.16 -26.14
C HIS A 37 -8.17 -4.46 -25.74
N VAL A 38 -8.66 -4.55 -24.50
CA VAL A 38 -9.78 -5.44 -24.15
C VAL A 38 -11.05 -4.71 -24.64
N GLU A 39 -11.30 -4.72 -25.95
CA GLU A 39 -12.62 -4.39 -26.50
C GLU A 39 -13.54 -5.57 -26.19
N GLY A 40 -14.55 -5.30 -25.33
CA GLY A 40 -15.58 -6.27 -24.96
C GLY A 40 -15.21 -7.09 -23.71
N GLY A 41 -15.62 -6.66 -22.56
CA GLY A 41 -15.83 -7.37 -21.32
C GLY A 41 -14.82 -8.49 -20.99
N GLY A 42 -13.66 -8.17 -20.40
CA GLY A 42 -12.76 -9.17 -19.81
C GLY A 42 -13.45 -9.96 -18.71
N LEU A 43 -12.94 -11.17 -18.41
CA LEU A 43 -13.50 -12.04 -17.39
C LEU A 43 -13.41 -11.40 -16.00
N GLY A 44 -14.55 -11.05 -15.40
CA GLY A 44 -14.64 -10.32 -14.13
C GLY A 44 -14.72 -8.80 -14.27
N VAL A 45 -14.81 -8.25 -15.50
CA VAL A 45 -15.01 -6.82 -15.73
C VAL A 45 -16.48 -6.55 -16.05
N HIS A 46 -17.13 -5.68 -15.30
CA HIS A 46 -18.58 -5.47 -15.32
C HIS A 46 -18.95 -4.00 -15.55
N PRO A 47 -20.14 -3.72 -16.10
CA PRO A 47 -20.59 -2.34 -16.30
C PRO A 47 -21.02 -1.65 -15.00
N THR A 48 -21.48 -2.40 -13.99
CA THR A 48 -22.01 -1.85 -12.73
C THR A 48 -21.55 -2.65 -11.52
N ILE A 49 -21.62 -2.04 -10.33
CA ILE A 49 -21.33 -2.69 -9.04
C ILE A 49 -22.31 -3.87 -8.82
N ASP A 50 -23.60 -3.72 -9.12
CA ASP A 50 -24.59 -4.79 -8.94
C ASP A 50 -24.24 -6.03 -9.78
N ALA A 51 -23.84 -5.84 -11.03
CA ALA A 51 -23.40 -6.93 -11.91
C ALA A 51 -22.13 -7.61 -11.38
N ALA A 52 -21.16 -6.83 -10.90
CA ALA A 52 -19.94 -7.34 -10.30
C ALA A 52 -20.22 -8.15 -9.03
N VAL A 53 -21.08 -7.66 -8.14
CA VAL A 53 -21.45 -8.35 -6.89
C VAL A 53 -22.25 -9.62 -7.19
N ALA A 54 -23.16 -9.59 -8.18
CA ALA A 54 -23.91 -10.79 -8.59
C ALA A 54 -22.97 -11.88 -9.14
N ALA A 55 -21.95 -11.50 -9.93
CA ALA A 55 -20.94 -12.43 -10.44
C ALA A 55 -20.06 -12.97 -9.29
N ALA A 56 -19.59 -12.11 -8.40
CA ALA A 56 -18.81 -12.51 -7.22
C ALA A 56 -19.59 -13.47 -6.32
N LYS A 57 -20.90 -13.27 -6.15
CA LYS A 57 -21.73 -14.18 -5.35
C LYS A 57 -21.80 -15.59 -5.95
N ARG A 58 -21.99 -15.70 -7.27
CA ARG A 58 -21.94 -17.01 -7.95
C ARG A 58 -20.59 -17.69 -7.81
N ALA A 59 -19.50 -16.93 -7.96
CA ALA A 59 -18.16 -17.46 -7.75
C ALA A 59 -17.92 -17.91 -6.31
N PHE A 60 -18.42 -17.15 -5.33
CA PHE A 60 -18.36 -17.51 -3.92
C PHE A 60 -19.05 -18.87 -3.64
N ASP A 61 -20.22 -19.11 -4.23
CA ASP A 61 -20.93 -20.39 -4.08
C ASP A 61 -20.06 -21.55 -4.61
N GLY A 62 -19.30 -21.34 -5.70
CA GLY A 62 -18.32 -22.31 -6.20
C GLY A 62 -17.10 -22.49 -5.30
N ILE A 63 -16.56 -21.39 -4.75
CA ILE A 63 -15.42 -21.43 -3.82
C ILE A 63 -15.76 -22.15 -2.52
N GLN A 64 -17.01 -22.08 -2.07
CA GLN A 64 -17.47 -22.83 -0.87
C GLN A 64 -17.38 -24.34 -1.04
N GLN A 65 -17.42 -24.84 -2.27
CA GLN A 65 -17.27 -26.29 -2.58
C GLN A 65 -15.79 -26.67 -2.77
N ALA A 66 -14.89 -25.69 -2.91
CA ALA A 66 -13.46 -25.94 -3.13
C ALA A 66 -12.78 -26.38 -1.84
N SER A 67 -12.00 -27.46 -1.92
CA SER A 67 -11.15 -27.92 -0.83
C SER A 67 -10.00 -26.93 -0.57
N LEU A 68 -9.27 -27.11 0.54
CA LEU A 68 -8.05 -26.35 0.79
C LEU A 68 -7.00 -26.58 -0.31
N ALA A 69 -6.88 -27.82 -0.80
CA ALA A 69 -5.98 -28.18 -1.90
C ALA A 69 -6.35 -27.46 -3.21
N ASP A 70 -7.65 -27.33 -3.50
CA ASP A 70 -8.12 -26.57 -4.65
C ASP A 70 -7.77 -25.09 -4.54
N ARG A 71 -8.01 -24.48 -3.38
CA ARG A 71 -7.64 -23.07 -3.14
C ARG A 71 -6.12 -22.85 -3.23
N ALA A 72 -5.31 -23.78 -2.72
CA ALA A 72 -3.86 -23.74 -2.88
C ALA A 72 -3.44 -23.78 -4.37
N ARG A 73 -4.07 -24.64 -5.17
CA ARG A 73 -3.84 -24.73 -6.61
C ARG A 73 -4.23 -23.45 -7.34
N TYR A 74 -5.36 -22.85 -7.00
CA TYR A 74 -5.77 -21.56 -7.56
C TYR A 74 -4.77 -20.45 -7.23
N ILE A 75 -4.33 -20.35 -5.97
CA ILE A 75 -3.33 -19.39 -5.53
C ILE A 75 -2.00 -19.58 -6.27
N GLN A 76 -1.58 -20.83 -6.46
CA GLN A 76 -0.35 -21.11 -7.23
C GLN A 76 -0.49 -20.64 -8.68
N ALA A 77 -1.65 -20.85 -9.32
CA ALA A 77 -1.92 -20.35 -10.67
C ALA A 77 -1.89 -18.81 -10.75
N LEU A 78 -2.37 -18.09 -9.71
CA LEU A 78 -2.25 -16.63 -9.63
C LEU A 78 -0.78 -16.19 -9.59
N ARG A 79 0.04 -16.84 -8.75
CA ARG A 79 1.47 -16.54 -8.63
C ARG A 79 2.21 -16.75 -9.94
N ASP A 80 1.97 -17.87 -10.61
CA ASP A 80 2.64 -18.23 -11.86
C ASP A 80 2.24 -17.30 -13.01
N THR A 81 0.94 -16.97 -13.11
CA THR A 81 0.44 -15.98 -14.07
C THR A 81 1.06 -14.61 -13.83
N THR A 82 1.16 -14.19 -12.59
CA THR A 82 1.79 -12.90 -12.26
C THR A 82 3.25 -12.88 -12.65
N ARG A 83 4.01 -13.95 -12.34
CA ARG A 83 5.42 -14.05 -12.73
C ARG A 83 5.62 -14.01 -14.25
N ALA A 84 4.71 -14.62 -15.00
CA ALA A 84 4.72 -14.59 -16.47
C ALA A 84 4.40 -13.21 -17.05
N ASP A 85 3.55 -12.44 -16.39
CA ASP A 85 3.05 -11.15 -16.87
C ASP A 85 3.78 -9.92 -16.27
N LEU A 86 4.86 -10.09 -15.48
CA LEU A 86 5.55 -9.03 -14.72
C LEU A 86 5.86 -7.78 -15.56
N GLU A 87 6.47 -7.95 -16.73
CA GLU A 87 6.84 -6.83 -17.59
C GLU A 87 5.61 -6.13 -18.17
N THR A 88 4.59 -6.89 -18.55
CA THR A 88 3.35 -6.35 -19.14
C THR A 88 2.62 -5.49 -18.13
N ILE A 89 2.35 -6.01 -16.93
CA ILE A 89 1.61 -5.27 -15.90
C ILE A 89 2.41 -4.09 -15.36
N ALA A 90 3.74 -4.20 -15.23
CA ALA A 90 4.60 -3.10 -14.82
C ALA A 90 4.60 -1.96 -15.84
N ARG A 91 4.71 -2.28 -17.13
CA ARG A 91 4.65 -1.30 -18.23
C ARG A 91 3.29 -0.60 -18.28
N MET A 92 2.20 -1.38 -18.27
CA MET A 92 0.85 -0.83 -18.27
C MET A 92 0.59 0.09 -17.07
N ALA A 93 1.07 -0.29 -15.87
CA ALA A 93 0.88 0.51 -14.66
C ALA A 93 1.60 1.86 -14.75
N VAL A 94 2.85 1.88 -15.23
CA VAL A 94 3.61 3.13 -15.40
C VAL A 94 2.99 4.00 -16.52
N GLU A 95 2.66 3.41 -17.66
CA GLU A 95 2.11 4.14 -18.80
C GLU A 95 0.72 4.75 -18.51
N GLU A 96 -0.11 4.04 -17.74
CA GLU A 96 -1.45 4.51 -17.42
C GLU A 96 -1.45 5.53 -16.28
N SER A 97 -0.75 5.26 -15.19
CA SER A 97 -0.75 6.13 -14.01
C SER A 97 0.25 7.28 -14.10
N GLY A 98 1.32 7.12 -14.90
CA GLY A 98 2.45 8.04 -14.95
C GLY A 98 3.30 8.03 -13.67
N LEU A 99 3.15 7.01 -12.80
CA LEU A 99 3.76 6.95 -11.47
C LEU A 99 4.80 5.84 -11.36
N GLY A 100 5.93 6.16 -10.72
CA GLY A 100 6.95 5.19 -10.32
C GLY A 100 7.85 4.75 -11.47
N ARG A 101 8.54 3.63 -11.25
CA ARG A 101 9.57 3.10 -12.15
C ARG A 101 9.25 1.69 -12.61
N PHE A 102 9.46 1.42 -13.90
CA PHE A 102 9.20 0.11 -14.51
C PHE A 102 9.93 -1.05 -13.78
N ALA A 103 11.22 -0.89 -13.49
CA ALA A 103 12.00 -1.93 -12.81
C ALA A 103 11.49 -2.21 -11.38
N ASP A 104 11.10 -1.14 -10.66
CA ASP A 104 10.59 -1.26 -9.30
C ASP A 104 9.18 -1.89 -9.28
N LYS A 105 8.34 -1.59 -10.28
CA LYS A 105 7.04 -2.27 -10.45
C LYS A 105 7.22 -3.77 -10.68
N ILE A 106 8.20 -4.19 -11.47
CA ILE A 106 8.54 -5.62 -11.65
C ILE A 106 8.95 -6.23 -10.30
N ALA A 107 9.88 -5.60 -9.58
CA ALA A 107 10.37 -6.10 -8.30
C ALA A 107 9.23 -6.23 -7.26
N LYS A 108 8.34 -5.25 -7.17
CA LYS A 108 7.19 -5.26 -6.27
C LYS A 108 6.18 -6.37 -6.60
N ASN A 109 5.77 -6.50 -7.87
CA ASN A 109 4.83 -7.55 -8.28
C ASN A 109 5.43 -8.95 -8.08
N ARG A 110 6.74 -9.12 -8.30
CA ARG A 110 7.46 -10.37 -7.98
C ARG A 110 7.42 -10.66 -6.48
N LEU A 111 7.72 -9.66 -5.64
CA LEU A 111 7.64 -9.78 -4.17
C LEU A 111 6.25 -10.25 -3.73
N VAL A 112 5.19 -9.65 -4.28
CA VAL A 112 3.80 -10.03 -3.96
C VAL A 112 3.51 -11.46 -4.38
N ALA A 113 3.89 -11.87 -5.58
CA ALA A 113 3.70 -13.24 -6.05
C ALA A 113 4.43 -14.27 -5.20
N ASP A 114 5.64 -13.91 -4.70
CA ASP A 114 6.51 -14.82 -3.98
C ASP A 114 6.20 -14.88 -2.47
N LYS A 115 5.85 -13.76 -1.85
CA LYS A 115 5.75 -13.63 -0.39
C LYS A 115 4.37 -13.32 0.18
N THR A 116 3.32 -13.19 -0.63
CA THR A 116 1.95 -13.12 -0.06
C THR A 116 1.56 -14.48 0.51
N PRO A 117 1.18 -14.58 1.79
CA PRO A 117 0.79 -15.85 2.38
C PRO A 117 -0.55 -16.34 1.83
N GLY A 118 -0.66 -17.65 1.64
CA GLY A 118 -1.86 -18.34 1.18
C GLY A 118 -2.64 -19.01 2.32
N ILE A 119 -3.04 -20.26 2.08
CA ILE A 119 -3.83 -21.04 3.05
C ILE A 119 -3.02 -21.46 4.28
N GLU A 120 -1.70 -21.50 4.19
CA GLU A 120 -0.80 -21.95 5.24
C GLU A 120 -0.85 -21.10 6.51
N ILE A 121 -1.30 -19.83 6.41
CA ILE A 121 -1.45 -18.95 7.57
C ILE A 121 -2.77 -19.15 8.34
N LEU A 122 -3.73 -19.88 7.76
CA LEU A 122 -5.05 -20.15 8.33
C LEU A 122 -5.01 -21.41 9.20
N GLN A 123 -4.29 -21.33 10.32
CA GLN A 123 -4.12 -22.49 11.18
C GLN A 123 -5.33 -22.72 12.09
N THR A 124 -5.74 -23.99 12.21
CA THR A 124 -6.75 -24.44 13.14
C THR A 124 -6.17 -24.48 14.57
N THR A 125 -6.94 -23.98 15.54
CA THR A 125 -6.60 -24.14 16.96
C THR A 125 -7.54 -25.14 17.61
N ALA A 126 -6.97 -26.08 18.38
CA ALA A 126 -7.72 -27.12 19.08
C ALA A 126 -7.40 -27.14 20.58
N TRP A 127 -8.42 -27.34 21.40
CA TRP A 127 -8.30 -27.64 22.82
C TRP A 127 -9.02 -28.94 23.12
N THR A 128 -8.40 -29.85 23.86
CA THR A 128 -8.99 -31.10 24.35
C THR A 128 -8.80 -31.22 25.85
N GLY A 129 -9.77 -31.86 26.53
CA GLY A 129 -9.74 -32.05 27.97
C GLY A 129 -10.88 -32.98 28.43
N ASP A 130 -11.09 -33.08 29.75
CA ASP A 130 -12.12 -33.95 30.33
C ASP A 130 -13.53 -33.59 29.88
N ASP A 131 -13.75 -32.32 29.53
CA ASP A 131 -15.05 -31.81 29.07
C ASP A 131 -15.27 -31.94 27.55
N GLY A 132 -14.35 -32.57 26.81
CA GLY A 132 -14.47 -32.80 25.36
C GLY A 132 -13.43 -32.05 24.52
N MET A 133 -13.84 -31.56 23.32
CA MET A 133 -12.96 -30.88 22.37
C MET A 133 -13.59 -29.59 21.85
N THR A 134 -12.74 -28.58 21.67
CA THR A 134 -13.11 -27.34 20.94
C THR A 134 -12.16 -27.13 19.79
N LEU A 135 -12.72 -26.86 18.60
CA LEU A 135 -11.98 -26.40 17.42
C LEU A 135 -12.32 -24.95 17.10
N VAL A 136 -11.32 -24.19 16.69
CA VAL A 136 -11.51 -22.86 16.09
C VAL A 136 -10.89 -22.87 14.70
N GLU A 137 -11.70 -22.57 13.70
CA GLU A 137 -11.32 -22.51 12.30
C GLU A 137 -11.71 -21.17 11.67
N TRP A 138 -11.15 -20.89 10.50
CA TRP A 138 -11.35 -19.66 9.76
C TRP A 138 -12.43 -19.85 8.68
N ALA A 139 -13.42 -18.98 8.66
CA ALA A 139 -14.53 -19.02 7.73
C ALA A 139 -14.62 -17.73 6.90
N PRO A 140 -15.08 -17.78 5.64
CA PRO A 140 -15.20 -16.63 4.78
C PRO A 140 -16.27 -15.63 5.29
N TYR A 141 -16.11 -14.37 4.88
CA TYR A 141 -17.17 -13.37 4.94
C TYR A 141 -18.19 -13.55 3.83
N GLY A 142 -17.76 -14.00 2.66
CA GLY A 142 -18.57 -14.14 1.45
C GLY A 142 -18.02 -13.30 0.30
N VAL A 143 -18.69 -12.21 -0.05
CA VAL A 143 -18.16 -11.24 -1.02
C VAL A 143 -17.56 -10.05 -0.28
N ILE A 144 -16.31 -9.76 -0.58
CA ILE A 144 -15.54 -8.62 -0.03
C ILE A 144 -15.46 -7.51 -1.07
N GLY A 145 -15.72 -6.27 -0.66
CA GLY A 145 -15.44 -5.09 -1.47
C GLY A 145 -14.04 -4.56 -1.17
N SER A 146 -13.19 -4.44 -2.17
CA SER A 146 -11.82 -3.95 -2.02
C SER A 146 -11.57 -2.71 -2.87
N ILE A 147 -11.18 -1.60 -2.24
CA ILE A 147 -10.83 -0.35 -2.92
C ILE A 147 -9.31 -0.26 -2.99
N THR A 148 -8.76 -0.07 -4.19
CA THR A 148 -7.32 -0.13 -4.45
C THR A 148 -6.76 1.20 -4.96
N PRO A 149 -5.49 1.53 -4.63
CA PRO A 149 -4.85 2.80 -5.01
C PRO A 149 -4.32 2.76 -6.46
N CYS A 150 -3.93 3.92 -6.99
CA CYS A 150 -3.19 4.02 -8.26
C CYS A 150 -1.68 3.79 -8.10
N THR A 151 -1.13 3.96 -6.91
CA THR A 151 0.32 3.84 -6.64
C THR A 151 0.82 2.41 -6.78
N ASN A 152 0.00 1.44 -6.34
CA ASN A 152 0.32 0.01 -6.32
C ASN A 152 -0.89 -0.84 -6.77
N PRO A 153 -1.39 -0.64 -8.01
CA PRO A 153 -2.68 -1.21 -8.41
C PRO A 153 -2.64 -2.74 -8.50
N THR A 154 -1.66 -3.30 -9.19
CA THR A 154 -1.53 -4.75 -9.40
C THR A 154 -1.05 -5.46 -8.16
N GLU A 155 -0.14 -4.85 -7.43
CA GLU A 155 0.38 -5.36 -6.15
C GLU A 155 -0.75 -5.53 -5.13
N THR A 156 -1.61 -4.53 -4.97
CA THR A 156 -2.73 -4.57 -4.03
C THR A 156 -3.80 -5.59 -4.47
N ILE A 157 -4.11 -5.66 -5.77
CA ILE A 157 -5.07 -6.64 -6.31
C ILE A 157 -4.59 -8.06 -6.03
N LEU A 158 -3.31 -8.37 -6.32
CA LEU A 158 -2.78 -9.71 -6.11
C LEU A 158 -2.69 -10.08 -4.63
N ASN A 159 -2.14 -9.19 -3.81
CA ASN A 159 -1.97 -9.42 -2.37
C ASN A 159 -3.33 -9.67 -1.68
N ASN A 160 -4.27 -8.74 -1.85
CA ASN A 160 -5.62 -8.89 -1.30
C ASN A 160 -6.34 -10.08 -1.92
N GLY A 161 -6.21 -10.29 -3.23
CA GLY A 161 -6.82 -11.40 -3.95
C GLY A 161 -6.37 -12.76 -3.41
N ILE A 162 -5.07 -12.98 -3.22
CA ILE A 162 -4.54 -14.22 -2.63
C ILE A 162 -5.07 -14.41 -1.20
N GLY A 163 -4.98 -13.39 -0.35
CA GLY A 163 -5.43 -13.51 1.03
C GLY A 163 -6.94 -13.74 1.16
N MET A 164 -7.75 -13.05 0.35
CA MET A 164 -9.21 -13.20 0.34
C MET A 164 -9.64 -14.55 -0.23
N LEU A 165 -9.00 -15.02 -1.30
CA LEU A 165 -9.25 -16.35 -1.87
C LEU A 165 -8.81 -17.47 -0.91
N ALA A 166 -7.66 -17.33 -0.26
CA ALA A 166 -7.20 -18.28 0.76
C ALA A 166 -8.24 -18.44 1.87
N ALA A 167 -8.82 -17.33 2.32
CA ALA A 167 -9.91 -17.31 3.30
C ALA A 167 -11.27 -17.79 2.75
N GLY A 168 -11.36 -18.11 1.45
CA GLY A 168 -12.57 -18.65 0.80
C GLY A 168 -13.59 -17.61 0.35
N ASN A 169 -13.18 -16.34 0.14
CA ASN A 169 -14.05 -15.27 -0.34
C ASN A 169 -13.94 -15.07 -1.86
N ALA A 170 -14.96 -14.42 -2.44
CA ALA A 170 -14.89 -13.74 -3.73
C ALA A 170 -14.76 -12.24 -3.51
N VAL A 171 -14.26 -11.49 -4.52
CA VAL A 171 -13.90 -10.08 -4.36
C VAL A 171 -14.48 -9.22 -5.46
N VAL A 172 -14.96 -8.05 -5.08
CA VAL A 172 -15.26 -6.95 -6.01
C VAL A 172 -14.28 -5.81 -5.74
N PHE A 173 -13.40 -5.55 -6.69
CA PHE A 173 -12.47 -4.43 -6.65
C PHE A 173 -13.12 -3.17 -7.23
N ASN A 174 -13.01 -2.05 -6.51
CA ASN A 174 -13.19 -0.71 -7.07
C ASN A 174 -11.81 -0.11 -7.22
N THR A 175 -11.28 -0.18 -8.42
CA THR A 175 -9.92 0.24 -8.73
C THR A 175 -9.84 1.75 -8.89
N HIS A 176 -8.62 2.31 -8.76
CA HIS A 176 -8.46 3.75 -8.98
C HIS A 176 -8.67 4.10 -10.46
N PRO A 177 -9.36 5.22 -10.80
CA PRO A 177 -9.60 5.62 -12.18
C PRO A 177 -8.33 5.75 -13.03
N SER A 178 -7.22 6.22 -12.45
CA SER A 178 -5.92 6.35 -13.12
C SER A 178 -5.14 5.04 -13.29
N ALA A 179 -5.74 3.89 -12.93
CA ALA A 179 -5.14 2.55 -13.08
C ALA A 179 -6.19 1.52 -13.51
N LYS A 180 -7.31 1.97 -14.10
CA LYS A 180 -8.46 1.11 -14.42
C LYS A 180 -8.14 0.06 -15.49
N ARG A 181 -7.34 0.42 -16.51
CA ARG A 181 -7.00 -0.49 -17.61
C ARG A 181 -6.08 -1.61 -17.17
N VAL A 182 -4.99 -1.27 -16.48
CA VAL A 182 -4.07 -2.29 -15.96
C VAL A 182 -4.75 -3.19 -14.94
N SER A 183 -5.63 -2.63 -14.10
CA SER A 183 -6.40 -3.40 -13.11
C SER A 183 -7.38 -4.36 -13.77
N ALA A 184 -8.15 -3.90 -14.75
CA ALA A 184 -9.11 -4.74 -15.50
C ALA A 184 -8.40 -5.86 -16.29
N TYR A 185 -7.29 -5.53 -16.96
CA TYR A 185 -6.43 -6.50 -17.63
C TYR A 185 -5.96 -7.58 -16.64
N PHE A 186 -5.42 -7.16 -15.52
CA PHE A 186 -4.85 -8.09 -14.55
C PHE A 186 -5.91 -8.99 -13.90
N ILE A 187 -7.09 -8.44 -13.55
CA ILE A 187 -8.23 -9.21 -13.04
C ILE A 187 -8.68 -10.27 -14.05
N ASP A 188 -8.79 -9.94 -15.33
CA ASP A 188 -9.10 -10.91 -16.40
C ASP A 188 -8.05 -12.04 -16.44
N ARG A 189 -6.76 -11.68 -16.40
CA ARG A 189 -5.66 -12.66 -16.41
C ARG A 189 -5.71 -13.61 -15.22
N LEU A 190 -5.92 -13.07 -14.02
CA LEU A 190 -6.02 -13.85 -12.78
C LEU A 190 -7.23 -14.78 -12.79
N ASN A 191 -8.40 -14.33 -13.24
CA ASN A 191 -9.58 -15.18 -13.37
C ASN A 191 -9.39 -16.31 -14.38
N ARG A 192 -8.75 -16.03 -15.52
CA ARG A 192 -8.40 -17.09 -16.50
C ARG A 192 -7.48 -18.14 -15.89
N ALA A 193 -6.54 -17.72 -15.05
CA ALA A 193 -5.66 -18.65 -14.34
C ALA A 193 -6.45 -19.53 -13.34
N ILE A 194 -7.35 -18.94 -12.56
CA ILE A 194 -8.21 -19.70 -11.63
C ILE A 194 -9.08 -20.70 -12.41
N ARG A 195 -9.71 -20.27 -13.50
CA ARG A 195 -10.52 -21.15 -14.36
C ARG A 195 -9.71 -22.29 -14.96
N ALA A 196 -8.53 -22.01 -15.48
CA ALA A 196 -7.63 -23.04 -16.02
C ALA A 196 -7.18 -24.05 -14.96
N ALA A 197 -7.10 -23.63 -13.69
CA ALA A 197 -6.84 -24.50 -12.55
C ALA A 197 -8.10 -25.25 -12.03
N GLY A 198 -9.26 -25.13 -12.71
CA GLY A 198 -10.51 -25.79 -12.35
C GLY A 198 -11.37 -25.01 -11.34
N GLY A 199 -11.09 -23.74 -11.11
CA GLY A 199 -11.85 -22.88 -10.21
C GLY A 199 -12.99 -22.12 -10.91
N PRO A 200 -13.81 -21.35 -10.13
CA PRO A 200 -14.87 -20.53 -10.67
C PRO A 200 -14.37 -19.42 -11.60
N ASP A 201 -15.22 -18.99 -12.55
CA ASP A 201 -14.84 -18.06 -13.61
C ASP A 201 -14.51 -16.64 -13.14
N THR A 202 -15.19 -16.14 -12.10
CA THR A 202 -15.15 -14.71 -11.71
C THR A 202 -14.99 -14.53 -10.22
N VAL A 203 -13.92 -15.09 -9.67
CA VAL A 203 -13.56 -14.92 -8.25
C VAL A 203 -13.21 -13.47 -7.94
N PHE A 204 -12.52 -12.81 -8.90
CA PHE A 204 -12.16 -11.41 -8.84
C PHE A 204 -13.00 -10.61 -9.83
N ASN A 205 -13.60 -9.54 -9.38
CA ASN A 205 -14.50 -8.71 -10.18
C ASN A 205 -14.15 -7.25 -10.04
N CYS A 206 -14.41 -6.44 -11.06
CA CYS A 206 -14.32 -4.98 -10.98
C CYS A 206 -15.36 -4.34 -11.89
N VAL A 207 -15.56 -3.02 -11.73
CA VAL A 207 -16.29 -2.21 -12.71
C VAL A 207 -15.34 -1.70 -13.77
N ALA A 208 -15.81 -1.63 -15.03
CA ALA A 208 -15.02 -1.13 -16.16
C ALA A 208 -14.63 0.34 -15.99
N GLU A 209 -15.55 1.16 -15.46
CA GLU A 209 -15.38 2.58 -15.20
C GLU A 209 -15.56 2.88 -13.71
N PRO A 210 -14.46 2.75 -12.92
CA PRO A 210 -14.51 3.03 -11.49
C PRO A 210 -14.55 4.55 -11.25
N THR A 211 -15.39 4.95 -10.30
CA THR A 211 -15.58 6.34 -9.86
C THR A 211 -15.72 6.41 -8.33
N ILE A 212 -15.81 7.61 -7.79
CA ILE A 212 -16.11 7.82 -6.37
C ILE A 212 -17.51 7.27 -6.04
N GLU A 213 -18.47 7.47 -6.94
CA GLU A 213 -19.85 6.97 -6.80
C GLU A 213 -19.89 5.44 -6.79
N SER A 214 -19.11 4.79 -7.67
CA SER A 214 -19.01 3.32 -7.66
C SER A 214 -18.37 2.79 -6.37
N ALA A 215 -17.38 3.50 -5.83
CA ALA A 215 -16.79 3.15 -4.52
C ALA A 215 -17.82 3.27 -3.39
N GLN A 216 -18.61 4.35 -3.37
CA GLN A 216 -19.69 4.54 -2.40
C GLN A 216 -20.80 3.49 -2.55
N ALA A 217 -21.18 3.16 -3.80
CA ALA A 217 -22.13 2.10 -4.08
C ALA A 217 -21.62 0.76 -3.56
N LEU A 218 -20.35 0.42 -3.79
CA LEU A 218 -19.72 -0.80 -3.27
C LEU A 218 -19.75 -0.85 -1.74
N MET A 219 -19.39 0.25 -1.07
CA MET A 219 -19.39 0.34 0.39
C MET A 219 -20.78 0.12 0.98
N LYS A 220 -21.84 0.59 0.31
CA LYS A 220 -23.23 0.49 0.77
C LYS A 220 -23.94 -0.79 0.31
N HIS A 221 -23.41 -1.51 -0.70
CA HIS A 221 -24.10 -2.62 -1.35
C HIS A 221 -24.41 -3.77 -0.36
N PRO A 222 -25.67 -4.24 -0.24
CA PRO A 222 -26.07 -5.24 0.77
C PRO A 222 -25.38 -6.59 0.60
N GLY A 223 -24.96 -6.94 -0.62
CA GLY A 223 -24.21 -8.17 -0.92
C GLY A 223 -22.75 -8.16 -0.44
N ILE A 224 -22.21 -7.00 -0.02
CA ILE A 224 -20.85 -6.87 0.50
C ILE A 224 -20.84 -6.97 2.03
N ARG A 225 -20.02 -7.87 2.57
CA ARG A 225 -19.96 -8.16 4.02
C ARG A 225 -18.76 -7.52 4.73
N LEU A 226 -17.67 -7.26 4.02
CA LEU A 226 -16.45 -6.63 4.50
C LEU A 226 -15.97 -5.63 3.46
N ILE A 227 -15.55 -4.45 3.91
CA ILE A 227 -14.87 -3.47 3.07
C ILE A 227 -13.38 -3.48 3.42
N VAL A 228 -12.53 -3.53 2.41
CA VAL A 228 -11.07 -3.42 2.54
C VAL A 228 -10.62 -2.24 1.69
N VAL A 229 -9.94 -1.27 2.29
CA VAL A 229 -9.52 -0.04 1.61
C VAL A 229 -8.01 0.15 1.74
N THR A 230 -7.38 0.44 0.62
CA THR A 230 -6.01 0.98 0.58
C THR A 230 -6.05 2.29 -0.19
N GLY A 231 -5.80 3.41 0.48
CA GLY A 231 -5.90 4.73 -0.15
C GLY A 231 -5.76 5.91 0.80
N GLY A 232 -5.99 7.11 0.30
CA GLY A 232 -5.86 8.34 1.08
C GLY A 232 -6.89 8.49 2.20
N GLY A 233 -6.66 9.44 3.12
CA GLY A 233 -7.47 9.62 4.33
C GLY A 233 -8.98 9.80 4.09
N ALA A 234 -9.38 10.41 2.98
CA ALA A 234 -10.80 10.62 2.67
C ALA A 234 -11.56 9.32 2.42
N VAL A 235 -11.00 8.40 1.60
CA VAL A 235 -11.62 7.11 1.32
C VAL A 235 -11.57 6.17 2.53
N VAL A 236 -10.50 6.24 3.32
CA VAL A 236 -10.38 5.54 4.62
C VAL A 236 -11.49 5.97 5.57
N LYS A 237 -11.68 7.28 5.74
CA LYS A 237 -12.76 7.83 6.58
C LYS A 237 -14.15 7.39 6.10
N ALA A 238 -14.38 7.41 4.78
CA ALA A 238 -15.65 6.96 4.20
C ALA A 238 -15.91 5.46 4.48
N ALA A 239 -14.89 4.62 4.37
CA ALA A 239 -14.99 3.19 4.67
C ALA A 239 -15.27 2.92 6.16
N MET A 240 -14.55 3.62 7.07
CA MET A 240 -14.74 3.44 8.52
C MET A 240 -16.11 3.91 9.01
N THR A 241 -16.80 4.77 8.24
CA THR A 241 -18.14 5.30 8.58
C THR A 241 -19.27 4.72 7.74
N CYS A 242 -19.00 3.74 6.86
CA CYS A 242 -20.00 3.19 5.93
C CYS A 242 -21.05 2.27 6.59
N GLY A 243 -20.95 2.01 7.89
CA GLY A 243 -21.87 1.13 8.63
C GLY A 243 -21.60 -0.37 8.49
N LYS A 244 -20.47 -0.74 7.87
CA LYS A 244 -19.98 -2.13 7.75
C LYS A 244 -18.64 -2.30 8.44
N ARG A 245 -18.24 -3.57 8.68
CA ARG A 245 -16.85 -3.85 9.05
C ARG A 245 -15.94 -3.37 7.93
N ALA A 246 -14.95 -2.58 8.30
CA ALA A 246 -13.91 -2.09 7.41
C ALA A 246 -12.52 -2.47 7.93
N ILE A 247 -11.61 -2.79 7.01
CA ILE A 247 -10.17 -2.88 7.19
C ILE A 247 -9.58 -1.80 6.32
N ALA A 248 -8.89 -0.83 6.90
CA ALA A 248 -8.50 0.38 6.20
C ALA A 248 -7.01 0.67 6.36
N ALA A 249 -6.31 0.77 5.24
CA ALA A 249 -4.93 1.22 5.12
C ALA A 249 -4.92 2.67 4.62
N GLY A 250 -4.36 3.54 5.43
CA GLY A 250 -4.31 4.99 5.22
C GLY A 250 -2.96 5.50 4.74
N PRO A 251 -2.74 6.82 4.77
CA PRO A 251 -1.46 7.45 4.48
C PRO A 251 -0.41 7.07 5.54
N GLY A 252 0.85 7.27 5.20
CA GLY A 252 1.97 7.11 6.12
C GLY A 252 3.02 8.20 5.90
N ASN A 253 3.66 8.63 6.98
CA ASN A 253 4.83 9.51 6.93
C ASN A 253 5.98 8.85 7.71
N PRO A 254 6.66 7.84 7.15
CA PRO A 254 7.66 7.03 7.84
C PRO A 254 8.95 7.78 8.16
N PRO A 255 9.22 8.11 9.44
CA PRO A 255 10.45 8.75 9.85
C PRO A 255 11.60 7.75 9.94
N VAL A 256 12.81 8.24 9.68
CA VAL A 256 14.05 7.48 9.87
C VAL A 256 14.95 8.19 10.87
N VAL A 257 15.23 7.53 11.99
CA VAL A 257 16.20 8.01 12.97
C VAL A 257 17.56 7.38 12.70
N VAL A 258 18.61 8.18 12.69
CA VAL A 258 20.00 7.69 12.61
C VAL A 258 20.76 8.25 13.79
N ASP A 259 21.21 7.38 14.71
CA ASP A 259 21.96 7.77 15.89
C ASP A 259 23.48 7.69 15.68
N GLU A 260 24.25 8.14 16.67
CA GLU A 260 25.70 8.18 16.65
C GLU A 260 26.39 6.81 16.60
N THR A 261 25.66 5.75 16.93
CA THR A 261 26.18 4.37 16.92
C THR A 261 25.96 3.64 15.60
N ALA A 262 25.22 4.24 14.66
CA ALA A 262 24.87 3.62 13.39
C ALA A 262 26.08 3.35 12.49
N ASP A 263 26.00 2.30 11.67
CA ASP A 263 26.86 2.15 10.49
C ASP A 263 26.41 3.17 9.43
N ILE A 264 27.10 4.30 9.38
CA ILE A 264 26.71 5.46 8.58
C ILE A 264 26.70 5.14 7.08
N ALA A 265 27.68 4.37 6.58
CA ALA A 265 27.74 4.01 5.17
C ALA A 265 26.57 3.09 4.77
N LYS A 266 26.21 2.14 5.64
CA LYS A 266 25.05 1.29 5.46
C LYS A 266 23.75 2.10 5.55
N ALA A 267 23.61 2.94 6.58
CA ALA A 267 22.43 3.77 6.77
C ALA A 267 22.16 4.65 5.56
N ALA A 268 23.19 5.30 5.02
CA ALA A 268 23.08 6.15 3.81
C ALA A 268 22.62 5.36 2.58
N ARG A 269 23.17 4.17 2.34
CA ARG A 269 22.71 3.30 1.21
C ARG A 269 21.25 2.89 1.37
N ASP A 270 20.89 2.45 2.56
CA ASP A 270 19.54 1.99 2.90
C ASP A 270 18.51 3.12 2.75
N LEU A 271 18.85 4.32 3.26
CA LEU A 271 18.04 5.53 3.13
C LEU A 271 17.81 5.94 1.67
N VAL A 272 18.89 6.03 0.88
CA VAL A 272 18.74 6.43 -0.51
C VAL A 272 17.99 5.38 -1.31
N PHE A 273 18.23 4.10 -1.07
CA PHE A 273 17.50 3.01 -1.71
C PHE A 273 16.01 3.07 -1.34
N GLY A 274 15.68 3.10 -0.05
CA GLY A 274 14.30 3.06 0.42
C GLY A 274 13.52 4.31 -0.02
N ALA A 275 14.07 5.50 0.21
CA ALA A 275 13.41 6.76 -0.15
C ALA A 275 13.27 6.98 -1.67
N SER A 276 14.06 6.31 -2.51
CA SER A 276 13.94 6.39 -3.97
C SER A 276 13.19 5.21 -4.60
N LEU A 277 12.82 4.20 -3.82
CA LEU A 277 12.11 3.02 -4.34
C LEU A 277 10.78 3.43 -4.95
N ASP A 278 10.60 3.05 -6.22
CA ASP A 278 9.43 3.40 -7.03
C ASP A 278 9.06 4.91 -6.96
N ASN A 279 10.08 5.75 -6.96
CA ASN A 279 9.97 7.21 -6.83
C ASN A 279 9.19 7.65 -5.57
N ASN A 280 9.36 6.91 -4.47
CA ASN A 280 8.77 7.22 -3.17
C ASN A 280 7.24 7.11 -3.09
N ILE A 281 6.55 6.45 -4.03
CA ILE A 281 5.08 6.37 -4.02
C ILE A 281 4.51 5.30 -3.09
N ILE A 282 5.35 4.49 -2.45
CA ILE A 282 4.90 3.47 -1.51
C ILE A 282 4.76 4.12 -0.12
N CYS A 283 3.65 3.86 0.57
CA CYS A 283 3.36 4.46 1.88
C CYS A 283 4.34 4.07 2.99
N ILE A 284 5.07 2.95 2.83
CA ILE A 284 6.03 2.46 3.84
C ILE A 284 7.44 3.05 3.70
N VAL A 285 7.77 3.69 2.56
CA VAL A 285 9.13 4.15 2.29
C VAL A 285 9.45 5.43 3.05
N GLU A 286 10.72 5.65 3.29
CA GLU A 286 11.28 6.75 4.07
C GLU A 286 10.79 8.11 3.54
N LYS A 287 10.24 8.96 4.42
CA LYS A 287 9.73 10.29 4.07
C LYS A 287 10.60 11.42 4.60
N GLU A 288 11.23 11.24 5.75
CA GLU A 288 12.17 12.18 6.35
C GLU A 288 13.30 11.48 7.09
N VAL A 289 14.41 12.16 7.22
CA VAL A 289 15.60 11.70 7.93
C VAL A 289 15.83 12.58 9.17
N ILE A 290 15.98 11.96 10.32
CA ILE A 290 16.23 12.61 11.60
C ILE A 290 17.59 12.08 12.11
N ALA A 291 18.63 12.90 12.00
CA ALA A 291 20.00 12.47 12.29
C ALA A 291 20.59 13.18 13.52
N VAL A 292 21.26 12.45 14.37
CA VAL A 292 22.02 13.03 15.50
C VAL A 292 23.14 13.92 14.96
N ALA A 293 23.35 15.07 15.60
CA ALA A 293 24.24 16.14 15.13
C ALA A 293 25.67 15.65 14.86
N ASP A 294 26.19 14.79 15.70
CA ASP A 294 27.58 14.28 15.62
C ASP A 294 27.86 13.49 14.33
N ILE A 295 26.82 12.90 13.74
CA ILE A 295 26.99 12.08 12.52
C ILE A 295 26.33 12.69 11.29
N ALA A 296 25.56 13.76 11.44
CA ALA A 296 24.72 14.31 10.38
C ALA A 296 25.50 14.66 9.11
N ASP A 297 26.65 15.34 9.23
CA ASP A 297 27.46 15.73 8.06
C ASP A 297 28.12 14.53 7.36
N ARG A 298 28.51 13.51 8.14
CA ARG A 298 29.01 12.24 7.59
C ARG A 298 27.91 11.50 6.85
N LEU A 299 26.71 11.44 7.42
CA LEU A 299 25.54 10.79 6.80
C LEU A 299 25.19 11.48 5.47
N LYS A 300 25.11 12.82 5.45
CA LYS A 300 24.87 13.59 4.21
C LYS A 300 25.95 13.32 3.15
N LYS A 301 27.21 13.23 3.54
CA LYS A 301 28.31 12.89 2.63
C LYS A 301 28.12 11.51 2.00
N GLU A 302 27.79 10.50 2.81
CA GLU A 302 27.54 9.13 2.34
C GLU A 302 26.27 9.03 1.49
N MET A 303 25.20 9.77 1.81
CA MET A 303 24.00 9.85 0.97
C MET A 303 24.36 10.41 -0.42
N LYS A 304 25.18 11.47 -0.50
CA LYS A 304 25.67 12.03 -1.78
C LYS A 304 26.49 11.02 -2.57
N ALA A 305 27.30 10.21 -1.92
CA ALA A 305 28.06 9.13 -2.57
C ALA A 305 27.15 8.01 -3.14
N ASN A 306 25.89 7.93 -2.67
CA ASN A 306 24.87 6.99 -3.15
C ASN A 306 23.83 7.64 -4.09
N HIS A 307 24.21 8.67 -4.86
CA HIS A 307 23.36 9.37 -5.85
C HIS A 307 22.25 10.24 -5.26
N ALA A 308 22.36 10.69 -4.01
CA ALA A 308 21.52 11.75 -3.48
C ALA A 308 22.13 13.13 -3.70
N VAL A 309 21.28 14.15 -3.82
CA VAL A 309 21.69 15.56 -3.98
C VAL A 309 21.15 16.38 -2.81
N GLU A 310 22.03 17.13 -2.15
CA GLU A 310 21.66 18.10 -1.13
C GLU A 310 21.25 19.41 -1.79
N VAL A 311 20.05 19.90 -1.51
CA VAL A 311 19.48 21.15 -2.05
C VAL A 311 19.49 22.20 -0.94
N THR A 312 20.07 23.38 -1.22
CA THR A 312 20.24 24.44 -0.23
C THR A 312 19.91 25.83 -0.79
N GLY A 313 19.74 26.82 0.06
CA GLY A 313 19.66 28.21 -0.29
C GLY A 313 18.56 28.55 -1.29
N GLN A 314 18.89 29.17 -2.42
CA GLN A 314 17.91 29.59 -3.43
C GLN A 314 17.33 28.40 -4.19
N ASP A 315 18.10 27.33 -4.32
CA ASP A 315 17.62 26.08 -4.97
C ASP A 315 16.54 25.42 -4.13
N LEU A 316 16.68 25.41 -2.80
CA LEU A 316 15.65 24.91 -1.90
C LEU A 316 14.34 25.71 -2.04
N LYS A 317 14.43 27.04 -2.08
CA LYS A 317 13.23 27.89 -2.24
C LYS A 317 12.53 27.65 -3.58
N ARG A 318 13.28 27.41 -4.67
CA ARG A 318 12.70 27.08 -5.97
C ARG A 318 12.02 25.73 -5.95
N LEU A 319 12.65 24.73 -5.32
CA LEU A 319 12.12 23.38 -5.18
C LEU A 319 10.86 23.36 -4.32
N GLU A 320 10.86 24.06 -3.19
CA GLU A 320 9.69 24.19 -2.32
C GLU A 320 8.52 24.85 -3.06
N LYS A 321 8.75 25.97 -3.76
CA LYS A 321 7.72 26.65 -4.56
C LYS A 321 7.15 25.77 -5.67
N LEU A 322 7.95 24.85 -6.24
CA LEU A 322 7.50 23.91 -7.26
C LEU A 322 6.64 22.79 -6.67
N LEU A 323 7.05 22.27 -5.51
CA LEU A 323 6.48 21.05 -4.93
C LEU A 323 5.35 21.29 -3.93
N ILE A 324 5.27 22.48 -3.33
CA ILE A 324 4.23 22.82 -2.36
C ILE A 324 3.33 23.90 -2.96
N THR A 325 2.03 23.63 -3.00
CA THR A 325 1.03 24.58 -3.51
C THR A 325 0.78 25.71 -2.49
N PRO A 326 0.21 26.84 -2.91
CA PRO A 326 -0.14 27.92 -1.99
C PRO A 326 -1.08 27.51 -0.83
N ASP A 327 -1.86 26.45 -1.02
CA ASP A 327 -2.77 25.90 0.00
C ASP A 327 -2.08 24.83 0.88
N ASP A 328 -0.75 24.80 0.91
CA ASP A 328 0.07 23.87 1.69
C ASP A 328 -0.20 22.39 1.40
N HIS A 329 -0.32 22.04 0.12
CA HIS A 329 -0.43 20.67 -0.34
C HIS A 329 0.72 20.29 -1.30
N VAL A 330 1.04 19.00 -1.36
CA VAL A 330 2.01 18.49 -2.33
C VAL A 330 1.45 18.65 -3.75
N ASN A 331 2.26 19.20 -4.65
CA ASN A 331 1.93 19.34 -6.06
C ASN A 331 1.83 17.97 -6.74
N ARG A 332 0.61 17.60 -7.12
CA ARG A 332 0.28 16.28 -7.66
C ARG A 332 0.99 15.96 -8.98
N ASP A 333 1.40 16.96 -9.73
CA ASP A 333 2.07 16.77 -11.02
C ASP A 333 3.46 16.09 -10.88
N PHE A 334 4.05 16.20 -9.68
CA PHE A 334 5.37 15.65 -9.37
C PHE A 334 5.33 14.33 -8.57
N ILE A 335 4.17 13.90 -8.10
CA ILE A 335 4.04 12.60 -7.41
C ILE A 335 4.56 11.49 -8.31
N GLY A 336 5.43 10.64 -7.77
CA GLY A 336 5.99 9.48 -8.47
C GLY A 336 6.93 9.79 -9.63
N LYS A 337 7.38 11.04 -9.79
CA LYS A 337 8.36 11.43 -10.82
C LYS A 337 9.79 11.25 -10.33
N ASP A 338 10.72 11.05 -11.27
CA ASP A 338 12.15 10.90 -10.96
C ASP A 338 12.74 12.16 -10.31
N ALA A 339 13.64 12.00 -9.33
CA ALA A 339 14.34 13.11 -8.68
C ALA A 339 15.06 14.04 -9.66
N ALA A 340 15.76 13.46 -10.66
CA ALA A 340 16.46 14.25 -11.68
C ALA A 340 15.50 15.11 -12.52
N LEU A 341 14.29 14.60 -12.83
CA LEU A 341 13.27 15.37 -13.54
C LEU A 341 12.76 16.51 -12.65
N ILE A 342 12.39 16.23 -11.41
CA ILE A 342 11.89 17.24 -10.44
C ILE A 342 12.90 18.37 -10.27
N LEU A 343 14.18 18.03 -10.07
CA LEU A 343 15.23 19.03 -9.87
C LEU A 343 15.46 19.89 -11.12
N ARG A 344 15.39 19.29 -12.33
CA ARG A 344 15.49 20.06 -13.59
C ARG A 344 14.33 21.03 -13.76
N GLU A 345 13.10 20.63 -13.43
CA GLU A 345 11.92 21.52 -13.47
C GLU A 345 12.05 22.67 -12.46
N ALA A 346 12.73 22.46 -11.33
CA ALA A 346 13.09 23.52 -10.38
C ALA A 346 14.27 24.39 -10.87
N GLY A 347 14.83 24.12 -12.06
CA GLY A 347 15.99 24.83 -12.59
C GLY A 347 17.31 24.44 -11.91
N ILE A 348 17.39 23.26 -11.33
CA ILE A 348 18.59 22.73 -10.64
C ILE A 348 19.21 21.66 -11.53
N ARG A 349 20.47 21.88 -11.94
CA ARG A 349 21.21 20.92 -12.78
C ARG A 349 21.81 19.82 -11.92
N VAL A 350 21.50 18.58 -12.27
CA VAL A 350 21.98 17.37 -11.58
C VAL A 350 22.29 16.26 -12.59
N PRO A 351 23.10 15.26 -12.21
CA PRO A 351 23.29 14.04 -13.01
C PRO A 351 21.95 13.30 -13.25
N ASP A 352 21.83 12.62 -14.40
CA ASP A 352 20.61 11.88 -14.76
C ASP A 352 20.36 10.67 -13.87
N ASP A 353 21.38 10.14 -13.22
CA ASP A 353 21.32 9.02 -12.28
C ASP A 353 21.00 9.44 -10.83
N THR A 354 20.65 10.72 -10.62
CA THR A 354 20.20 11.22 -9.31
C THR A 354 18.94 10.50 -8.86
N LYS A 355 19.02 9.84 -7.72
CA LYS A 355 17.95 9.03 -7.16
C LYS A 355 17.06 9.78 -6.17
N LEU A 356 17.66 10.71 -5.43
CA LEU A 356 17.04 11.36 -4.28
C LEU A 356 17.52 12.80 -4.15
N ALA A 357 16.64 13.72 -3.81
CA ALA A 357 16.99 15.03 -3.30
C ALA A 357 16.71 15.09 -1.80
N PHE A 358 17.50 15.85 -1.05
CA PHE A 358 17.23 16.12 0.35
C PHE A 358 17.66 17.55 0.72
N ALA A 359 17.02 18.11 1.73
CA ALA A 359 17.37 19.43 2.27
C ALA A 359 17.43 19.38 3.79
N GLU A 360 18.52 19.92 4.38
CA GLU A 360 18.57 20.13 5.84
C GLU A 360 17.64 21.28 6.20
N VAL A 361 16.60 20.98 6.97
CA VAL A 361 15.49 21.87 7.32
C VAL A 361 15.06 21.64 8.76
N ASP A 362 14.24 22.52 9.30
CA ASP A 362 13.64 22.27 10.61
C ASP A 362 12.47 21.25 10.52
N GLU A 363 12.07 20.74 11.67
CA GLU A 363 11.03 19.70 11.78
C GLU A 363 9.67 20.16 11.20
N LYS A 364 9.38 21.48 11.16
CA LYS A 364 8.09 22.01 10.69
C LYS A 364 8.05 22.25 9.19
N HIS A 365 9.14 22.02 8.49
CA HIS A 365 9.22 22.24 7.04
C HIS A 365 8.26 21.30 6.28
N PRO A 366 7.61 21.74 5.21
CA PRO A 366 6.65 20.92 4.44
C PRO A 366 7.24 19.57 3.97
N PHE A 367 8.55 19.51 3.62
CA PHE A 367 9.20 18.26 3.22
C PHE A 367 9.38 17.23 4.37
N VAL A 368 9.10 17.63 5.59
CA VAL A 368 9.06 16.75 6.77
C VAL A 368 7.62 16.43 7.17
N GLN A 369 6.72 17.40 7.01
CA GLN A 369 5.37 17.30 7.53
C GLN A 369 4.37 16.65 6.57
N HIS A 370 4.67 16.64 5.26
CA HIS A 370 3.77 16.03 4.27
C HIS A 370 4.27 14.67 3.79
N GLU A 371 3.33 13.74 3.58
CA GLU A 371 3.59 12.54 2.80
C GLU A 371 3.83 12.96 1.34
N MET A 372 5.11 13.22 0.98
CA MET A 372 5.47 13.82 -0.30
C MET A 372 5.18 12.92 -1.52
N LEU A 373 5.29 11.60 -1.39
CA LEU A 373 5.12 10.62 -2.48
C LEU A 373 5.99 10.92 -3.70
N LEU A 374 7.16 11.49 -3.47
CA LEU A 374 8.19 11.80 -4.47
C LEU A 374 9.59 11.77 -3.82
N PRO A 375 10.66 11.54 -4.58
CA PRO A 375 11.99 11.32 -4.02
C PRO A 375 12.69 12.64 -3.61
N VAL A 376 12.06 13.37 -2.69
CA VAL A 376 12.59 14.58 -2.03
C VAL A 376 12.28 14.50 -0.55
N LEU A 377 13.31 14.58 0.30
CA LEU A 377 13.19 14.43 1.75
C LEU A 377 13.58 15.68 2.52
N GLY A 378 12.95 15.90 3.68
CA GLY A 378 13.48 16.71 4.75
C GLY A 378 14.57 15.96 5.54
N PHE A 379 15.65 16.66 5.88
CA PHE A 379 16.71 16.17 6.75
C PHE A 379 16.75 17.04 8.01
N VAL A 380 16.46 16.45 9.16
CA VAL A 380 16.35 17.15 10.45
C VAL A 380 17.54 16.77 11.33
N ARG A 381 18.24 17.76 11.85
CA ARG A 381 19.36 17.56 12.79
C ARG A 381 18.86 17.66 14.23
N VAL A 382 19.21 16.69 15.07
CA VAL A 382 18.82 16.62 16.49
C VAL A 382 20.04 16.45 17.38
N PRO A 383 19.98 16.88 18.66
CA PRO A 383 21.13 16.81 19.55
C PRO A 383 21.54 15.38 19.93
N ASP A 384 20.57 14.46 20.10
CA ASP A 384 20.81 13.10 20.56
C ASP A 384 19.71 12.15 20.08
N ALA A 385 19.86 10.84 20.36
CA ALA A 385 18.92 9.81 19.95
C ALA A 385 17.54 9.97 20.60
N ASP A 386 17.45 10.49 21.81
CA ASP A 386 16.17 10.70 22.51
C ASP A 386 15.35 11.82 21.87
N ALA A 387 16.00 12.93 21.51
CA ALA A 387 15.39 14.00 20.74
C ALA A 387 14.98 13.51 19.36
N GLY A 388 15.79 12.62 18.74
CA GLY A 388 15.45 11.97 17.45
C GLY A 388 14.20 11.12 17.52
N ILE A 389 14.06 10.29 18.53
CA ILE A 389 12.86 9.47 18.75
C ILE A 389 11.62 10.36 19.00
N ALA A 390 11.77 11.44 19.78
CA ALA A 390 10.68 12.36 20.05
C ALA A 390 10.24 13.13 18.79
N ALA A 391 11.18 13.56 17.94
CA ALA A 391 10.89 14.18 16.65
C ALA A 391 10.19 13.19 15.71
N ALA A 392 10.69 11.96 15.58
CA ALA A 392 10.10 10.91 14.77
C ALA A 392 8.63 10.64 15.15
N LEU A 393 8.33 10.58 16.45
CA LEU A 393 6.95 10.39 16.91
C LEU A 393 6.02 11.53 16.49
N ARG A 394 6.52 12.78 16.46
CA ARG A 394 5.72 13.93 15.98
C ARG A 394 5.54 13.92 14.48
N CYS A 395 6.60 13.60 13.72
CA CYS A 395 6.58 13.55 12.25
C CYS A 395 5.72 12.40 11.69
N GLU A 396 5.55 11.32 12.44
CA GLU A 396 4.69 10.18 12.06
C GLU A 396 3.19 10.50 12.16
N HIS A 397 2.81 11.61 12.78
CA HIS A 397 1.45 12.14 12.89
C HIS A 397 0.42 11.22 13.57
N GLY A 398 0.83 10.16 14.23
CA GLY A 398 -0.07 9.18 14.85
C GLY A 398 -0.75 8.25 13.84
N TYR A 399 -0.22 8.13 12.63
CA TYR A 399 -0.71 7.16 11.64
C TYR A 399 -0.47 5.71 12.08
N GLY A 400 0.52 5.48 12.94
CA GLY A 400 0.89 4.14 13.41
C GLY A 400 1.35 3.22 12.28
N HIS A 401 1.91 3.80 11.18
CA HIS A 401 2.14 3.08 9.95
C HIS A 401 3.52 2.39 9.94
N THR A 402 4.58 3.14 9.76
CA THR A 402 5.94 2.61 9.61
C THR A 402 6.95 3.56 10.23
N ALA A 403 7.99 3.03 10.86
CA ALA A 403 9.13 3.80 11.35
C ALA A 403 10.43 3.01 11.22
N VAL A 404 11.53 3.71 10.98
CA VAL A 404 12.85 3.12 10.74
C VAL A 404 13.88 3.72 11.70
N ILE A 405 14.81 2.92 12.16
CA ILE A 405 15.96 3.38 12.94
C ILE A 405 17.24 2.67 12.50
N HIS A 406 18.33 3.43 12.37
CA HIS A 406 19.69 2.93 12.25
C HIS A 406 20.46 3.24 13.55
N SER A 407 20.83 2.18 14.29
CA SER A 407 21.51 2.24 15.57
C SER A 407 22.16 0.90 15.89
N ASN A 408 23.31 0.93 16.57
CA ASN A 408 23.92 -0.26 17.17
C ASN A 408 23.72 -0.30 18.70
N ASN A 409 22.98 0.65 19.28
CA ASN A 409 22.63 0.67 20.68
C ASN A 409 21.31 -0.08 20.90
N VAL A 410 21.38 -1.27 21.50
CA VAL A 410 20.20 -2.12 21.74
C VAL A 410 19.13 -1.44 22.59
N ASN A 411 19.51 -0.56 23.53
CA ASN A 411 18.57 0.16 24.38
C ASN A 411 17.81 1.23 23.58
N VAL A 412 18.50 1.94 22.69
CA VAL A 412 17.90 2.91 21.77
C VAL A 412 16.94 2.18 20.82
N LEU A 413 17.35 1.06 20.22
CA LEU A 413 16.50 0.23 19.37
C LEU A 413 15.22 -0.25 20.08
N ALA A 414 15.34 -0.65 21.35
CA ALA A 414 14.20 -1.08 22.15
C ALA A 414 13.27 0.10 22.51
N LYS A 415 13.85 1.24 22.92
CA LYS A 415 13.11 2.48 23.21
C LYS A 415 12.34 2.96 21.97
N PHE A 416 13.00 3.05 20.83
CA PHE A 416 12.39 3.45 19.56
C PHE A 416 11.17 2.61 19.23
N ALA A 417 11.30 1.29 19.19
CA ALA A 417 10.22 0.38 18.82
C ALA A 417 8.99 0.51 19.74
N ARG A 418 9.21 0.68 21.06
CA ARG A 418 8.12 0.88 22.04
C ARG A 418 7.45 2.24 21.87
N THR A 419 8.24 3.29 21.60
CA THR A 419 7.73 4.66 21.50
C THR A 419 6.94 4.88 20.21
N MET A 420 7.46 4.40 19.09
CA MET A 420 6.82 4.59 17.78
C MET A 420 5.51 3.83 17.64
N ASN A 421 5.43 2.62 18.21
CA ASN A 421 4.22 1.80 18.22
C ASN A 421 3.54 1.67 16.84
N THR A 422 4.35 1.54 15.79
CA THR A 422 3.89 1.45 14.39
C THR A 422 3.62 0.00 13.98
N SER A 423 2.79 -0.19 12.96
CA SER A 423 2.51 -1.50 12.35
C SER A 423 3.77 -2.18 11.81
N ILE A 424 4.72 -1.37 11.30
CA ILE A 424 6.03 -1.82 10.83
C ILE A 424 7.10 -1.00 11.52
N THR A 425 8.00 -1.66 12.24
CA THR A 425 9.20 -1.03 12.80
C THR A 425 10.43 -1.73 12.22
N VAL A 426 11.29 -1.00 11.54
CA VAL A 426 12.50 -1.54 10.89
C VAL A 426 13.76 -1.04 11.59
N LYS A 427 14.71 -1.94 11.83
CA LYS A 427 16.00 -1.67 12.48
C LYS A 427 17.13 -2.02 11.52
N ASN A 428 18.02 -1.06 11.25
CA ASN A 428 19.22 -1.26 10.46
C ASN A 428 18.99 -1.85 9.03
N ALA A 429 17.91 -1.43 8.39
CA ALA A 429 17.57 -1.81 7.01
C ALA A 429 16.70 -0.73 6.38
N PRO A 430 16.54 -0.71 5.05
CA PRO A 430 15.54 0.13 4.41
C PRO A 430 14.12 -0.31 4.82
N SER A 431 13.19 0.63 4.86
CA SER A 431 11.78 0.37 5.22
C SER A 431 11.14 -0.79 4.46
N ALA A 432 11.54 -0.97 3.20
CA ALA A 432 11.08 -2.05 2.32
C ALA A 432 11.35 -3.45 2.89
N ALA A 433 12.37 -3.62 3.75
CA ALA A 433 12.62 -4.88 4.45
C ALA A 433 11.44 -5.28 5.36
N GLY A 434 10.71 -4.30 5.89
CA GLY A 434 9.50 -4.51 6.68
C GLY A 434 8.32 -5.13 5.90
N THR A 435 8.33 -5.03 4.57
CA THR A 435 7.39 -5.73 3.70
C THR A 435 7.98 -6.98 3.05
N GLY A 436 9.13 -7.43 3.54
CA GLY A 436 9.79 -8.65 3.05
C GLY A 436 10.71 -8.46 1.85
N LEU A 437 10.87 -7.24 1.30
CA LEU A 437 11.83 -6.96 0.25
C LEU A 437 13.25 -6.87 0.84
N GLY A 438 14.04 -7.94 0.69
CA GLY A 438 15.33 -8.05 1.35
C GLY A 438 15.27 -8.30 2.86
N GLY A 439 14.08 -8.62 3.41
CA GLY A 439 13.83 -8.97 4.81
C GLY A 439 13.08 -10.28 4.95
N GLU A 440 12.94 -10.75 6.18
CA GLU A 440 12.20 -11.96 6.50
C GLU A 440 10.69 -11.70 6.61
N GLY A 441 9.90 -12.79 6.56
CA GLY A 441 8.46 -12.75 6.73
C GLY A 441 7.69 -12.56 5.42
N TYR A 442 6.37 -12.44 5.55
CA TYR A 442 5.45 -12.28 4.42
C TYR A 442 5.29 -10.81 4.03
N THR A 443 4.75 -10.57 2.84
CA THR A 443 4.41 -9.24 2.35
C THR A 443 2.93 -8.92 2.53
N SER A 444 2.62 -7.64 2.78
CA SER A 444 1.28 -7.08 2.73
C SER A 444 1.29 -5.75 1.98
N TRP A 445 0.22 -5.50 1.21
CA TRP A 445 0.02 -4.27 0.45
C TRP A 445 -1.26 -3.52 0.89
N THR A 446 -1.82 -3.94 2.01
CA THR A 446 -2.86 -3.26 2.78
C THR A 446 -2.40 -3.25 4.24
N ILE A 447 -1.66 -2.20 4.62
CA ILE A 447 -1.16 -2.03 5.98
C ILE A 447 -2.18 -1.23 6.75
N ALA A 448 -3.05 -1.95 7.45
CA ALA A 448 -4.27 -1.44 8.05
C ALA A 448 -4.03 -0.85 9.45
N SER A 449 -3.18 0.18 9.55
CA SER A 449 -2.88 0.87 10.81
C SER A 449 -4.09 1.57 11.40
N PRO A 450 -4.94 2.31 10.62
CA PRO A 450 -6.11 3.00 11.19
C PRO A 450 -7.13 2.08 11.85
N THR A 451 -7.23 0.83 11.42
CA THR A 451 -8.16 -0.17 11.98
C THR A 451 -7.49 -1.21 12.86
N GLY A 452 -6.15 -1.18 12.96
CA GLY A 452 -5.37 -1.94 13.92
C GLY A 452 -4.94 -3.33 13.47
N GLU A 453 -5.27 -3.78 12.26
CA GLU A 453 -4.83 -5.07 11.73
C GLU A 453 -3.34 -5.09 11.35
N GLY A 454 -2.74 -3.91 11.10
CA GLY A 454 -1.36 -3.82 10.64
C GLY A 454 -1.16 -4.48 9.27
N MET A 455 -0.14 -5.33 9.14
CA MET A 455 0.12 -6.09 7.92
C MET A 455 -0.94 -7.17 7.73
N THR A 456 -1.87 -6.95 6.80
CA THR A 456 -2.98 -7.86 6.56
C THR A 456 -2.57 -9.16 5.86
N SER A 457 -3.31 -10.22 6.14
CA SER A 457 -3.17 -11.53 5.53
C SER A 457 -4.55 -12.22 5.44
N ALA A 458 -4.60 -13.47 4.99
CA ALA A 458 -5.85 -14.25 4.91
C ALA A 458 -6.62 -14.30 6.24
N VAL A 459 -5.94 -14.26 7.38
CA VAL A 459 -6.56 -14.25 8.73
C VAL A 459 -7.47 -13.04 8.92
N ASN A 460 -7.05 -11.86 8.43
CA ASN A 460 -7.84 -10.61 8.56
C ASN A 460 -9.07 -10.62 7.64
N PHE A 461 -9.02 -11.38 6.55
CA PHE A 461 -10.12 -11.53 5.58
C PHE A 461 -11.03 -12.73 5.89
N ALA A 462 -10.87 -13.32 7.07
CA ALA A 462 -11.65 -14.40 7.60
C ALA A 462 -12.27 -14.05 8.97
N ARG A 463 -13.19 -14.85 9.41
CA ARG A 463 -13.79 -14.79 10.75
C ARG A 463 -13.60 -16.12 11.45
N SER A 464 -13.23 -16.07 12.73
CA SER A 464 -13.10 -17.29 13.52
C SER A 464 -14.46 -17.93 13.79
N ARG A 465 -14.54 -19.25 13.71
CA ARG A 465 -15.71 -20.04 14.10
C ARG A 465 -15.30 -21.13 15.07
N ARG A 466 -16.05 -21.23 16.15
CA ARG A 466 -15.84 -22.26 17.18
C ARG A 466 -16.84 -23.39 17.01
N CYS A 467 -16.34 -24.63 17.06
CA CYS A 467 -17.13 -25.84 17.13
C CYS A 467 -16.74 -26.61 18.41
N VAL A 468 -17.72 -27.02 19.19
CA VAL A 468 -17.50 -27.73 20.47
C VAL A 468 -18.16 -29.09 20.40
N LEU A 469 -17.42 -30.13 20.80
CA LEU A 469 -17.93 -31.47 21.08
C LEU A 469 -17.79 -31.71 22.58
N LYS A 470 -18.90 -31.75 23.30
CA LYS A 470 -18.97 -31.91 24.76
C LYS A 470 -18.88 -33.39 25.16
N ASP A 471 -18.17 -33.68 26.24
CA ASP A 471 -18.08 -34.96 26.93
C ASP A 471 -17.57 -36.15 26.08
N ALA A 472 -16.93 -35.91 24.96
CA ALA A 472 -16.49 -36.97 24.03
C ALA A 472 -15.17 -36.60 23.31
N PHE A 473 -14.68 -37.56 22.54
CA PHE A 473 -13.52 -37.41 21.65
C PHE A 473 -12.15 -37.30 22.33
N ARG A 474 -12.06 -37.56 23.62
CA ARG A 474 -10.78 -37.69 24.28
C ARG A 474 -10.13 -39.04 23.94
N ILE A 475 -8.82 -39.03 23.62
CA ILE A 475 -8.05 -40.23 23.20
C ILE A 475 -6.99 -40.66 24.22
N VAL A 476 -6.79 -39.90 25.29
CA VAL A 476 -5.86 -40.20 26.42
C VAL A 476 -6.50 -39.90 27.78
#